data_1e14d6b87c68e306234dd356b2e8f299
#
_entry.id   1e14d6b87c68e306234dd356b2e8f299
#
_cell.length_a   1.000
_cell.length_b   1.000
_cell.length_c   1.000
_cell.angle_alpha   90.00
_cell.angle_beta   90.00
_cell.angle_gamma   90.00
#
_symmetry.space_group_name_H-M   'P 1'
#
loop_
_entity.id
_entity.type
_entity.pdbx_description
1 polymer ?
#
loop_
_entity_poly.entity_id
_entity_poly.type
_entity_poly.pdbx_seq_one_letter_code
_entity_poly.pdbx_strand_id
1 'polypeptide(L)'
;AYEMSASLVGSERCIRDRVGTALSTYLFAHHPDFVASEGGWLNNPGFHGLSEQLYEFTSCAANNGSGFEGLGDNTYFWNYACGWVLILSRFIPIVGQVAIAGLLAQKKFIPESAGTLKTDTVTFAVMTFAVIFIVAALSFFPVHALSTIAEHFSL
;
A
#
# COMPACT_ATOMS: atom_id res chain seq x y z
N ALA A 1 -2.62 14.16 -14.75
CA ALA A 1 -3.03 12.76 -14.90
C ALA A 1 -2.07 11.80 -14.20
N TYR A 2 -0.76 12.00 -14.32
CA TYR A 2 0.26 11.14 -13.71
C TYR A 2 0.24 11.21 -12.17
N GLU A 3 0.07 12.41 -11.60
CA GLU A 3 -0.01 12.62 -10.15
C GLU A 3 -1.27 12.02 -9.53
N MET A 4 -2.41 12.07 -10.22
CA MET A 4 -3.64 11.42 -9.77
C MET A 4 -3.50 9.88 -9.75
N SER A 5 -2.81 9.30 -10.72
CA SER A 5 -2.57 7.86 -10.80
C SER A 5 -1.71 7.37 -9.63
N ALA A 6 -0.62 8.07 -9.31
CA ALA A 6 0.25 7.73 -8.17
C ALA A 6 -0.46 7.91 -6.82
N SER A 7 -1.25 8.97 -6.66
CA SER A 7 -2.04 9.25 -5.45
C SER A 7 -3.15 8.20 -5.25
N LEU A 8 -3.84 7.81 -6.32
CA LEU A 8 -4.86 6.75 -6.27
C LEU A 8 -4.25 5.41 -5.85
N VAL A 9 -3.12 5.02 -6.43
CA VAL A 9 -2.43 3.77 -6.09
C VAL A 9 -1.97 3.77 -4.62
N GLY A 10 -1.47 4.89 -4.11
CA GLY A 10 -1.06 5.02 -2.71
C GLY A 10 -2.24 4.93 -1.75
N SER A 11 -3.32 5.66 -1.99
CA SER A 11 -4.50 5.65 -1.13
C SER A 11 -5.25 4.31 -1.15
N GLU A 12 -5.32 3.65 -2.28
CA GLU A 12 -5.94 2.33 -2.38
C GLU A 12 -5.18 1.24 -1.60
N ARG A 13 -3.86 1.30 -1.56
CA ARG A 13 -3.05 0.40 -0.73
C ARG A 13 -3.37 0.60 0.74
N CYS A 14 -3.33 1.85 1.21
CA CYS A 14 -3.63 2.17 2.62
C CYS A 14 -5.05 1.81 3.06
N ILE A 15 -6.03 1.81 2.16
CA ILE A 15 -7.39 1.39 2.50
C ILE A 15 -7.47 -0.12 2.67
N ARG A 16 -6.88 -0.88 1.77
CA ARG A 16 -6.94 -2.35 1.77
C ARG A 16 -6.21 -2.98 2.94
N ASP A 17 -5.02 -2.50 3.26
CA ASP A 17 -4.25 -2.99 4.39
C ASP A 17 -4.95 -2.68 5.72
N ARG A 18 -5.51 -1.47 5.87
CA ARG A 18 -6.25 -1.07 7.07
C ARG A 18 -7.56 -1.83 7.24
N VAL A 19 -8.31 -2.04 6.17
CA VAL A 19 -9.55 -2.84 6.22
C VAL A 19 -9.23 -4.29 6.58
N GLY A 20 -8.21 -4.88 5.97
CA GLY A 20 -7.77 -6.24 6.30
C GLY A 20 -7.32 -6.35 7.76
N THR A 21 -6.49 -5.42 8.22
CA THR A 21 -6.03 -5.37 9.62
C THR A 21 -7.21 -5.18 10.59
N ALA A 22 -8.14 -4.28 10.29
CA ALA A 22 -9.31 -4.06 11.14
C ALA A 22 -10.18 -5.32 11.24
N LEU A 23 -10.39 -6.02 10.11
CA LEU A 23 -11.15 -7.26 10.09
C LEU A 23 -10.47 -8.36 10.90
N SER A 24 -9.17 -8.57 10.72
CA SER A 24 -8.42 -9.58 11.47
C SER A 24 -8.37 -9.27 12.96
N THR A 25 -8.17 -8.00 13.33
CA THR A 25 -8.20 -7.55 14.73
C THR A 25 -9.59 -7.74 15.36
N TYR A 26 -10.65 -7.45 14.61
CA TYR A 26 -12.03 -7.68 15.06
C TYR A 26 -12.29 -9.16 15.30
N LEU A 27 -11.92 -10.03 14.38
CA LEU A 27 -12.08 -11.47 14.52
C LEU A 27 -11.28 -12.01 15.69
N PHE A 28 -10.03 -11.56 15.87
CA PHE A 28 -9.20 -11.94 17.01
C PHE A 28 -9.81 -11.57 18.35
N ALA A 29 -10.41 -10.38 18.45
CA ALA A 29 -11.00 -9.88 19.69
C ALA A 29 -12.38 -10.48 20.01
N HIS A 30 -13.20 -10.75 18.99
CA HIS A 30 -14.60 -11.14 19.18
C HIS A 30 -14.91 -12.58 18.83
N HIS A 31 -14.03 -13.28 18.15
CA HIS A 31 -14.20 -14.67 17.75
C HIS A 31 -12.96 -15.53 18.10
N PRO A 32 -12.58 -15.58 19.41
CA PRO A 32 -11.37 -16.31 19.83
C PRO A 32 -11.44 -17.80 19.52
N ASP A 33 -12.63 -18.39 19.56
CA ASP A 33 -12.83 -19.83 19.24
C ASP A 33 -12.48 -20.11 17.76
N PHE A 34 -12.86 -19.20 16.86
CA PHE A 34 -12.51 -19.30 15.45
C PHE A 34 -10.99 -19.20 15.25
N VAL A 35 -10.36 -18.24 15.88
CA VAL A 35 -8.89 -18.06 15.80
C VAL A 35 -8.15 -19.28 16.37
N ALA A 36 -8.64 -19.81 17.49
CA ALA A 36 -8.08 -21.02 18.10
C ALA A 36 -8.27 -22.27 17.24
N SER A 37 -9.40 -22.37 16.54
CA SER A 37 -9.65 -23.50 15.61
C SER A 37 -8.70 -23.52 14.41
N GLU A 38 -8.16 -22.36 14.04
CA GLU A 38 -7.14 -22.23 13.00
C GLU A 38 -5.69 -22.32 13.53
N GLY A 39 -5.49 -22.67 14.80
CA GLY A 39 -4.17 -22.88 15.38
C GLY A 39 -3.55 -21.66 16.06
N GLY A 40 -4.32 -20.56 16.16
CA GLY A 40 -3.83 -19.28 16.64
C GLY A 40 -3.06 -18.51 15.56
N TRP A 41 -3.18 -17.19 15.56
CA TRP A 41 -2.59 -16.38 14.51
C TRP A 41 -1.33 -15.65 14.94
N LEU A 42 -1.34 -15.11 16.17
CA LEU A 42 -0.32 -14.18 16.62
C LEU A 42 0.77 -14.89 17.45
N ASN A 43 2.00 -14.53 17.18
CA ASN A 43 3.15 -14.97 17.99
C ASN A 43 3.38 -14.03 19.18
N ASN A 44 3.05 -12.75 19.04
CA ASN A 44 3.21 -11.76 20.09
C ASN A 44 1.87 -11.18 20.53
N PRO A 45 1.66 -10.95 21.84
CA PRO A 45 0.44 -10.34 22.35
C PRO A 45 0.41 -8.81 22.18
N GLY A 46 -0.78 -8.21 22.32
CA GLY A 46 -0.97 -6.77 22.42
C GLY A 46 -0.64 -6.03 21.13
N PHE A 47 -0.01 -4.88 21.27
CA PHE A 47 0.32 -4.01 20.13
C PHE A 47 1.31 -4.63 19.14
N HIS A 48 2.16 -5.53 19.56
CA HIS A 48 3.05 -6.27 18.68
C HIS A 48 2.26 -7.21 17.77
N GLY A 49 1.23 -7.87 18.28
CA GLY A 49 0.33 -8.68 17.47
C GLY A 49 -0.47 -7.85 16.44
N LEU A 50 -0.86 -6.62 16.79
CA LEU A 50 -1.44 -5.69 15.83
C LEU A 50 -0.45 -5.35 14.71
N SER A 51 0.83 -5.17 15.04
CA SER A 51 1.89 -4.90 14.06
C SER A 51 2.12 -6.09 13.13
N GLU A 52 2.04 -7.32 13.63
CA GLU A 52 2.11 -8.54 12.82
C GLU A 52 1.00 -8.57 11.76
N GLN A 53 -0.24 -8.33 12.18
CA GLN A 53 -1.39 -8.31 11.28
C GLN A 53 -1.31 -7.18 10.25
N LEU A 54 -0.94 -5.98 10.70
CA LEU A 54 -0.79 -4.81 9.83
C LEU A 54 0.29 -5.04 8.77
N TYR A 55 1.43 -5.59 9.19
CA TYR A 55 2.52 -5.87 8.27
C TYR A 55 2.13 -6.88 7.20
N GLU A 56 1.45 -7.96 7.57
CA GLU A 56 1.00 -8.99 6.63
C GLU A 56 0.09 -8.39 5.54
N PHE A 57 -0.94 -7.64 5.92
CA PHE A 57 -1.81 -6.98 4.95
C PHE A 57 -1.10 -5.90 4.13
N THR A 58 -0.17 -5.16 4.73
CA THR A 58 0.62 -4.14 4.01
C THR A 58 1.54 -4.80 2.99
N SER A 59 2.18 -5.90 3.35
CA SER A 59 3.02 -6.69 2.45
C SER A 59 2.21 -7.28 1.30
N CYS A 60 1.05 -7.84 1.58
CA CYS A 60 0.12 -8.33 0.57
C CYS A 60 -0.37 -7.20 -0.35
N ALA A 61 -0.73 -6.04 0.19
CA ALA A 61 -1.15 -4.88 -0.58
C ALA A 61 -0.04 -4.31 -1.47
N ALA A 62 1.21 -4.41 -1.04
CA ALA A 62 2.39 -4.04 -1.81
C ALA A 62 2.84 -5.13 -2.81
N ASN A 63 2.23 -6.32 -2.76
CA ASN A 63 2.59 -7.51 -3.54
C ASN A 63 4.02 -8.00 -3.25
N ASN A 64 4.49 -7.85 -2.02
CA ASN A 64 5.82 -8.31 -1.60
C ASN A 64 5.83 -9.78 -1.18
N GLY A 65 4.77 -10.25 -0.50
CA GLY A 65 4.64 -11.62 -0.02
C GLY A 65 5.54 -11.96 1.18
N SER A 66 5.93 -10.97 1.97
CA SER A 66 6.65 -11.17 3.23
C SER A 66 5.72 -11.01 4.42
N GLY A 67 5.93 -11.81 5.47
CA GLY A 67 5.23 -11.74 6.74
C GLY A 67 6.22 -11.69 7.90
N PHE A 68 5.76 -11.38 9.11
CA PHE A 68 6.57 -11.56 10.30
C PHE A 68 6.71 -13.05 10.62
N GLU A 69 7.94 -13.46 10.91
CA GLU A 69 8.21 -14.83 11.32
C GLU A 69 7.51 -15.12 12.65
N GLY A 70 6.74 -16.21 12.67
CA GLY A 70 5.92 -16.59 13.82
C GLY A 70 4.44 -16.24 13.70
N LEU A 71 4.03 -15.42 12.73
CA LEU A 71 2.62 -15.26 12.39
C LEU A 71 2.09 -16.59 11.81
N GLY A 72 0.99 -17.08 12.36
CA GLY A 72 0.31 -18.28 11.86
C GLY A 72 -0.52 -17.97 10.60
N ASP A 73 0.15 -17.61 9.51
CA ASP A 73 -0.45 -17.15 8.27
C ASP A 73 -0.97 -18.28 7.36
N ASN A 74 -0.55 -19.53 7.60
CA ASN A 74 -1.00 -20.67 6.82
C ASN A 74 -2.35 -21.22 7.33
N THR A 75 -3.36 -20.38 7.35
CA THR A 75 -4.73 -20.72 7.73
C THR A 75 -5.71 -20.36 6.62
N TYR A 76 -6.94 -20.85 6.70
CA TYR A 76 -7.96 -20.51 5.71
C TYR A 76 -8.24 -19.01 5.65
N PHE A 77 -8.35 -18.37 6.82
CA PHE A 77 -8.61 -16.94 6.88
C PHE A 77 -7.49 -16.15 6.19
N TRP A 78 -6.24 -16.36 6.60
CA TRP A 78 -5.10 -15.60 6.05
C TRP A 78 -4.90 -15.87 4.56
N ASN A 79 -5.00 -17.12 4.13
CA ASN A 79 -4.84 -17.50 2.73
C ASN A 79 -5.89 -16.81 1.84
N TYR A 80 -7.17 -16.79 2.25
CA TYR A 80 -8.21 -16.12 1.48
C TYR A 80 -8.11 -14.59 1.56
N ALA A 81 -7.92 -14.03 2.75
CA ALA A 81 -7.85 -12.58 2.95
C ALA A 81 -6.66 -11.98 2.20
N CYS A 82 -5.46 -12.54 2.36
CA CYS A 82 -4.26 -12.11 1.65
C CYS A 82 -4.39 -12.33 0.14
N GLY A 83 -4.95 -13.45 -0.30
CA GLY A 83 -5.20 -13.72 -1.71
C GLY A 83 -6.08 -12.65 -2.37
N TRP A 84 -7.18 -12.27 -1.72
CA TRP A 84 -8.05 -11.19 -2.21
C TRP A 84 -7.34 -9.83 -2.21
N VAL A 85 -6.62 -9.51 -1.15
CA VAL A 85 -5.85 -8.26 -1.09
C VAL A 85 -4.81 -8.19 -2.20
N LEU A 86 -4.08 -9.27 -2.46
CA LEU A 86 -3.11 -9.39 -3.55
C LEU A 86 -3.75 -9.14 -4.92
N ILE A 87 -4.87 -9.82 -5.21
CA ILE A 87 -5.57 -9.68 -6.49
C ILE A 87 -6.05 -8.25 -6.69
N LEU A 88 -6.76 -7.69 -5.71
CA LEU A 88 -7.29 -6.34 -5.79
C LEU A 88 -6.16 -5.30 -5.89
N SER A 89 -5.08 -5.49 -5.14
CA SER A 89 -3.94 -4.56 -5.14
C SER A 89 -3.16 -4.57 -6.43
N ARG A 90 -3.21 -5.66 -7.17
CA ARG A 90 -2.55 -5.75 -8.48
C ARG A 90 -3.45 -5.26 -9.62
N PHE A 91 -4.67 -5.74 -9.69
CA PHE A 91 -5.51 -5.52 -10.87
C PHE A 91 -6.22 -4.16 -10.85
N ILE A 92 -6.66 -3.65 -9.70
CA ILE A 92 -7.33 -2.34 -9.66
C ILE A 92 -6.43 -1.22 -10.17
N PRO A 93 -5.17 -1.09 -9.73
CA PRO A 93 -4.27 -0.08 -10.29
C PRO A 93 -4.03 -0.24 -11.79
N ILE A 94 -3.83 -1.47 -12.28
CA ILE A 94 -3.61 -1.73 -13.71
C ILE A 94 -4.83 -1.29 -14.53
N VAL A 95 -6.01 -1.74 -14.14
CA VAL A 95 -7.27 -1.40 -14.83
C VAL A 95 -7.51 0.11 -14.77
N GLY A 96 -7.28 0.74 -13.61
CA GLY A 96 -7.42 2.19 -13.45
C GLY A 96 -6.50 2.98 -14.36
N GLN A 97 -5.24 2.61 -14.46
CA GLN A 97 -4.27 3.26 -15.34
C GLN A 97 -4.62 3.09 -16.81
N VAL A 98 -5.03 1.90 -17.22
CA VAL A 98 -5.48 1.64 -18.61
C VAL A 98 -6.76 2.43 -18.94
N ALA A 99 -7.71 2.49 -18.02
CA ALA A 99 -8.92 3.28 -18.18
C ALA A 99 -8.61 4.78 -18.34
N ILE A 100 -7.72 5.33 -17.51
CA ILE A 100 -7.26 6.71 -17.63
C ILE A 100 -6.58 6.95 -18.97
N ALA A 101 -5.70 6.05 -19.41
CA ALA A 101 -5.04 6.14 -20.70
C ALA A 101 -6.06 6.13 -21.86
N GLY A 102 -7.09 5.27 -21.78
CA GLY A 102 -8.17 5.22 -22.75
C GLY A 102 -8.99 6.52 -22.82
N LEU A 103 -9.30 7.11 -21.68
CA LEU A 103 -9.98 8.41 -21.60
C LEU A 103 -9.11 9.56 -22.14
N LEU A 104 -7.81 9.52 -21.88
CA LEU A 104 -6.88 10.50 -22.40
C LEU A 104 -6.71 10.40 -23.92
N ALA A 105 -6.71 9.19 -24.48
CA ALA A 105 -6.64 8.96 -25.91
C ALA A 105 -7.84 9.53 -26.69
N GLN A 106 -8.98 9.69 -26.03
CA GLN A 106 -10.18 10.30 -26.62
C GLN A 106 -10.15 11.84 -26.65
N LYS A 107 -9.21 12.47 -25.91
CA LYS A 107 -9.08 13.93 -25.89
C LYS A 107 -8.54 14.46 -27.21
N LYS A 108 -9.10 15.57 -27.65
CA LYS A 108 -8.62 16.28 -28.86
C LYS A 108 -7.20 16.80 -28.61
N PHE A 109 -6.38 16.69 -29.66
CA PHE A 109 -5.03 17.30 -29.64
C PHE A 109 -5.14 18.80 -29.43
N ILE A 110 -4.44 19.32 -28.43
CA ILE A 110 -4.32 20.76 -28.17
C ILE A 110 -2.94 21.17 -28.69
N PRO A 111 -2.85 22.13 -29.64
CA PRO A 111 -1.56 22.63 -30.12
C PRO A 111 -0.71 23.22 -28.98
N GLU A 112 0.59 23.08 -29.10
CA GLU A 112 1.51 23.69 -28.15
C GLU A 112 1.35 25.22 -28.14
N SER A 113 1.30 25.78 -26.94
CA SER A 113 1.24 27.22 -26.70
C SER A 113 2.49 27.68 -25.95
N ALA A 114 2.70 29.00 -25.83
CA ALA A 114 3.85 29.57 -25.13
C ALA A 114 3.98 29.14 -23.66
N GLY A 115 2.89 28.67 -23.04
CA GLY A 115 2.87 28.15 -21.66
C GLY A 115 2.97 26.62 -21.55
N THR A 116 3.11 25.91 -22.67
CA THR A 116 3.19 24.44 -22.64
C THR A 116 4.58 24.00 -22.23
N LEU A 117 4.67 23.21 -21.17
CA LEU A 117 5.93 22.62 -20.73
C LEU A 117 6.37 21.54 -21.72
N LYS A 118 7.44 21.78 -22.44
CA LYS A 118 7.99 20.82 -23.40
C LYS A 118 8.63 19.65 -22.67
N THR A 119 8.30 18.44 -23.11
CA THR A 119 8.79 17.19 -22.49
C THR A 119 10.22 16.81 -22.87
N ASP A 120 10.78 17.44 -23.88
CA ASP A 120 12.13 17.23 -24.42
C ASP A 120 13.19 18.18 -23.82
N THR A 121 12.84 18.88 -22.72
CA THR A 121 13.72 19.86 -22.08
C THR A 121 14.37 19.32 -20.81
N VAL A 122 15.58 19.83 -20.51
CA VAL A 122 16.27 19.55 -19.24
C VAL A 122 15.41 19.95 -18.04
N THR A 123 14.66 21.05 -18.15
CA THR A 123 13.74 21.51 -17.10
C THR A 123 12.68 20.43 -16.77
N PHE A 124 12.09 19.82 -17.79
CA PHE A 124 11.13 18.74 -17.59
C PHE A 124 11.75 17.51 -16.91
N ALA A 125 12.95 17.13 -17.35
CA ALA A 125 13.69 16.01 -16.75
C ALA A 125 14.01 16.25 -15.27
N VAL A 126 14.51 17.45 -14.93
CA VAL A 126 14.80 17.82 -13.54
C VAL A 126 13.54 17.88 -12.68
N MET A 127 12.46 18.46 -13.17
CA MET A 127 11.17 18.49 -12.46
C MET A 127 10.62 17.09 -12.23
N THR A 128 10.66 16.23 -13.24
CA THR A 128 10.20 14.82 -13.11
C THR A 128 11.03 14.08 -12.07
N PHE A 129 12.34 14.22 -12.10
CA PHE A 129 13.22 13.61 -11.12
C PHE A 129 12.93 14.13 -9.71
N ALA A 130 12.77 15.45 -9.53
CA ALA A 130 12.44 16.05 -8.25
C ALA A 130 11.10 15.54 -7.69
N VAL A 131 10.07 15.43 -8.52
CA VAL A 131 8.78 14.89 -8.11
C VAL A 131 8.89 13.43 -7.67
N ILE A 132 9.59 12.59 -8.43
CA ILE A 132 9.83 11.19 -8.07
C ILE A 132 10.55 11.09 -6.72
N PHE A 133 11.61 11.89 -6.54
CA PHE A 133 12.39 11.90 -5.30
C PHE A 133 11.54 12.34 -4.10
N ILE A 134 10.78 13.44 -4.23
CA ILE A 134 9.92 13.97 -3.16
C ILE A 134 8.83 12.95 -2.79
N VAL A 135 8.16 12.34 -3.79
CA VAL A 135 7.11 11.35 -3.54
C VAL A 135 7.69 10.11 -2.85
N ALA A 136 8.86 9.64 -3.28
CA ALA A 136 9.54 8.52 -2.64
C ALA A 136 9.92 8.85 -1.19
N ALA A 137 10.52 10.03 -0.95
CA ALA A 137 10.88 10.47 0.39
C ALA A 137 9.65 10.58 1.31
N LEU A 138 8.57 11.19 0.85
CA LEU A 138 7.32 11.32 1.63
C LEU A 138 6.64 9.96 1.89
N SER A 139 6.84 8.99 1.03
CA SER A 139 6.27 7.64 1.21
C SER A 139 6.99 6.83 2.28
N PHE A 140 8.30 6.95 2.39
CA PHE A 140 9.13 6.14 3.28
C PHE A 140 9.50 6.85 4.58
N PHE A 141 9.76 8.14 4.55
CA PHE A 141 10.30 8.88 5.68
C PHE A 141 9.37 8.90 6.91
N PRO A 142 8.04 9.14 6.81
CA PRO A 142 7.21 9.26 8.02
C PRO A 142 7.12 7.98 8.84
N VAL A 143 7.09 6.82 8.21
CA VAL A 143 6.87 5.54 8.89
C VAL A 143 8.19 4.94 9.37
N HIS A 144 9.18 4.85 8.50
CA HIS A 144 10.41 4.12 8.82
C HIS A 144 11.47 4.96 9.54
N ALA A 145 11.51 6.26 9.32
CA ALA A 145 12.49 7.12 9.99
C ALA A 145 11.98 7.67 11.32
N LEU A 146 10.74 8.18 11.37
CA LEU A 146 10.20 8.78 12.60
C LEU A 146 9.93 7.75 13.67
N SER A 147 9.46 6.55 13.31
CA SER A 147 9.20 5.47 14.25
C SER A 147 10.48 5.00 14.95
N THR A 148 11.53 4.72 14.20
CA THR A 148 12.83 4.28 14.76
C THR A 148 13.53 5.36 15.56
N ILE A 149 13.41 6.63 15.15
CA ILE A 149 13.95 7.76 15.92
C ILE A 149 13.18 7.95 17.22
N ALA A 150 11.85 7.87 17.18
CA ALA A 150 11.01 7.98 18.38
C ALA A 150 11.31 6.86 19.38
N GLU A 151 11.47 5.63 18.91
CA GLU A 151 11.86 4.48 19.74
C GLU A 151 13.23 4.70 20.39
N HIS A 152 14.21 5.18 19.63
CA HIS A 152 15.54 5.48 20.14
C HIS A 152 15.52 6.51 21.29
N PHE A 153 14.67 7.53 21.20
CA PHE A 153 14.52 8.55 22.24
C PHE A 153 13.60 8.12 23.40
N SER A 154 12.89 7.01 23.28
CA SER A 154 12.03 6.46 24.35
C SER A 154 12.72 5.40 25.22
N LEU A 155 13.89 4.95 24.79
CA LEU A 155 14.77 4.04 25.56
C LEU A 155 15.64 4.82 26.54
#